data_1a9a095fb9d4bb5bf6f386fa7d54e9a3
#
_entry.id   1a9a095fb9d4bb5bf6f386fa7d54e9a3
#
_cell.length_a   1.000
_cell.length_b   1.000
_cell.length_c   1.000
_cell.angle_alpha   90.00
_cell.angle_beta   90.00
_cell.angle_gamma   90.00
#
_symmetry.space_group_name_H-M   'P 1'
#
loop_
_entity.id
_entity.type
_entity.pdbx_description
1 polymer ?
#
loop_
_entity_poly.entity_id
_entity_poly.type
_entity_poly.pdbx_seq_one_letter_code
_entity_poly.pdbx_strand_id
1 'polypeptide(L)' 'MKIILLIPIYNDRESLTKLIENINFEAKDLNSEISVVVINDASSQQIIDTYQNLENINSFEIINMKE' A
#
# COMPACT_ATOMS: atom_id res chain seq x y z
N MET A 1 13.74 -9.50 -9.63
CA MET A 1 13.90 -9.10 -8.22
C MET A 1 12.53 -8.89 -7.58
N LYS A 2 12.36 -9.32 -6.36
CA LYS A 2 11.14 -9.07 -5.60
C LYS A 2 11.38 -7.97 -4.60
N ILE A 3 10.47 -7.00 -4.57
CA ILE A 3 10.53 -5.89 -3.62
C ILE A 3 9.27 -5.93 -2.79
N ILE A 4 9.42 -5.96 -1.48
CA ILE A 4 8.31 -5.91 -0.55
C ILE A 4 8.39 -4.60 0.21
N LEU A 5 7.33 -3.81 0.10
CA LEU A 5 7.24 -2.53 0.79
C LEU A 5 6.28 -2.67 1.96
N LEU A 6 6.76 -2.39 3.15
CA LEU A 6 5.95 -2.36 4.36
C LEU A 6 5.65 -0.91 4.70
N ILE A 7 4.39 -0.56 4.73
CA ILE A 7 3.96 0.82 4.96
C ILE A 7 3.13 0.88 6.23
N PRO A 8 3.71 1.31 7.34
CA PRO A 8 2.92 1.53 8.54
C PRO A 8 2.16 2.85 8.43
N ILE A 9 0.90 2.84 8.79
CA ILE A 9 0.12 4.06 8.83
C ILE A 9 -0.63 4.13 10.16
N TYR A 10 -0.93 5.35 10.55
CA TYR A 10 -1.70 5.62 11.74
C TYR A 10 -2.67 6.74 11.42
N ASN A 11 -3.92 6.37 11.15
CA ASN A 11 -5.02 7.32 10.99
C ASN A 11 -4.82 8.34 9.85
N ASP A 12 -4.14 7.94 8.77
CA ASP A 12 -3.79 8.86 7.68
C ASP A 12 -4.05 8.23 6.31
N ARG A 13 -5.32 8.20 5.92
CA ARG A 13 -5.72 7.59 4.65
C ARG A 13 -5.32 8.40 3.43
N GLU A 14 -5.36 9.73 3.55
CA GLU A 14 -5.04 10.60 2.41
C GLU A 14 -3.59 10.42 1.96
N SER A 15 -2.68 10.43 2.94
CA SER A 15 -1.27 10.23 2.62
C SER A 15 -1.02 8.86 2.05
N LEU A 16 -1.74 7.85 2.54
CA LEU A 16 -1.62 6.50 2.03
C LEU A 16 -2.00 6.43 0.55
N THR A 17 -3.12 7.03 0.18
CA THR A 17 -3.58 7.00 -1.20
C THR A 17 -2.55 7.64 -2.13
N LYS A 18 -2.02 8.80 -1.75
CA LYS A 18 -1.00 9.46 -2.54
C LYS A 18 0.27 8.64 -2.66
N LEU A 19 0.67 8.00 -1.58
CA LEU A 19 1.87 7.18 -1.58
C LEU A 19 1.72 5.98 -2.51
N ILE A 20 0.57 5.32 -2.45
CA ILE A 20 0.32 4.16 -3.30
C ILE A 20 0.31 4.55 -4.77
N GLU A 21 -0.30 5.69 -5.11
CA GLU A 21 -0.31 6.19 -6.48
C GLU A 21 1.11 6.47 -6.96
N ASN A 22 1.94 7.06 -6.11
CA ASN A 22 3.33 7.34 -6.45
C ASN A 22 4.12 6.05 -6.64
N ILE A 23 3.92 5.06 -5.79
CA ILE A 23 4.60 3.77 -5.92
C ILE A 23 4.21 3.11 -7.24
N ASN A 24 2.93 3.12 -7.56
CA ASN A 24 2.47 2.52 -8.81
C ASN A 24 3.07 3.23 -10.02
N PHE A 25 3.15 4.55 -9.98
CA PHE A 25 3.73 5.34 -11.07
C PHE A 25 5.22 5.03 -11.23
N GLU A 26 5.97 5.04 -10.13
CA GLU A 26 7.41 4.79 -10.17
C GLU A 26 7.74 3.35 -10.55
N ALA A 27 6.88 2.42 -10.18
CA ALA A 27 7.13 1.01 -10.43
C ALA A 27 7.03 0.63 -11.90
N LYS A 28 6.39 1.46 -12.71
CA LYS A 28 6.20 1.11 -14.13
C LYS A 28 7.51 0.95 -14.89
N ASP A 29 8.57 1.61 -14.43
CA ASP A 29 9.88 1.53 -15.08
C ASP A 29 10.81 0.52 -14.39
N LEU A 30 10.31 -0.14 -13.34
CA LEU A 30 11.09 -1.14 -12.63
C LEU A 30 10.79 -2.53 -13.18
N ASN A 31 11.82 -3.27 -13.46
CA ASN A 31 11.69 -4.64 -13.95
C ASN A 31 11.70 -5.60 -12.75
N SER A 32 10.79 -5.39 -11.82
CA SER A 32 10.74 -6.12 -10.56
C SER A 32 9.30 -6.39 -10.15
N GLU A 33 9.10 -7.44 -9.36
CA GLU A 33 7.80 -7.69 -8.73
C GLU A 33 7.68 -6.82 -7.49
N ILE A 34 6.62 -6.05 -7.40
CA ILE A 34 6.37 -5.15 -6.28
C ILE A 34 5.20 -5.68 -5.47
N SER A 35 5.43 -5.92 -4.19
CA SER A 35 4.38 -6.27 -3.24
C SER A 35 4.29 -5.17 -2.19
N VAL A 36 3.09 -4.69 -1.93
CA VAL A 36 2.87 -3.64 -0.94
C VAL A 36 2.02 -4.20 0.18
N VAL A 37 2.49 -4.06 1.40
CA VAL A 37 1.75 -4.45 2.60
C VAL A 37 1.59 -3.20 3.46
N VAL A 38 0.36 -2.80 3.68
CA VAL A 38 0.03 -1.66 4.52
C VAL A 38 -0.38 -2.19 5.89
N ILE A 39 0.25 -1.65 6.93
CA ILE A 39 -0.08 -2.01 8.30
C ILE A 39 -0.81 -0.82 8.93
N ASN A 40 -2.10 -0.99 9.14
CA ASN A 40 -2.94 0.04 9.76
C ASN A 40 -2.93 -0.20 11.26
N ASP A 41 -2.08 0.54 11.96
CA ASP A 41 -1.80 0.30 13.38
C ASP A 41 -2.67 1.22 14.25
N ALA A 42 -3.53 0.60 15.06
CA ALA A 42 -4.33 1.29 16.09
C ALA A 42 -5.14 2.46 15.56
N SER A 43 -5.49 2.44 14.28
CA SER A 43 -6.32 3.47 13.70
C SER A 43 -7.76 3.29 14.14
N SER A 44 -8.45 4.40 14.36
CA SER A 44 -9.86 4.36 14.75
C SER A 44 -10.76 3.84 13.64
N GLN A 45 -10.28 3.86 12.40
CA GLN A 45 -11.04 3.38 11.25
C GLN A 45 -10.27 2.29 10.53
N GLN A 46 -10.97 1.23 10.21
CA GLN A 46 -10.40 0.21 9.34
C GLN A 46 -10.32 0.75 7.92
N ILE A 47 -9.27 0.36 7.24
CA ILE A 47 -9.14 0.67 5.83
C ILE A 47 -9.76 -0.47 5.06
N ILE A 48 -10.87 -0.17 4.41
CA ILE A 48 -11.59 -1.14 3.58
C ILE A 48 -11.62 -0.73 2.13
N ASP A 49 -10.86 0.29 1.79
CA ASP A 49 -10.83 0.80 0.44
C ASP A 49 -10.17 -0.21 -0.51
N THR A 50 -10.75 -0.32 -1.68
CA THR A 50 -10.18 -1.11 -2.73
C THR A 50 -9.40 -0.19 -3.65
N TYR A 51 -8.12 -0.41 -3.74
CA TYR A 51 -7.27 0.36 -4.65
C TYR A 51 -7.29 -0.33 -6.00
N GLN A 52 -7.68 0.43 -7.03
CA GLN A 52 -7.79 -0.09 -8.38
C GLN A 52 -6.75 0.54 -9.28
N ASN A 53 -6.55 -0.08 -10.44
CA ASN A 53 -5.61 0.41 -11.44
C ASN A 53 -4.16 0.42 -10.97
N LEU A 54 -3.81 -0.55 -10.13
CA LEU A 54 -2.44 -0.70 -9.65
C LEU A 54 -1.69 -1.67 -10.58
N GLU A 55 -1.53 -1.26 -11.83
CA GLU A 55 -0.98 -2.13 -12.86
C GLU A 55 0.47 -2.53 -12.62
N ASN A 56 1.20 -1.71 -11.91
CA ASN A 56 2.62 -1.92 -11.68
C ASN A 56 2.91 -2.51 -10.31
N ILE A 57 1.87 -2.78 -9.53
CA ILE A 57 1.98 -3.40 -8.22
C ILE A 57 1.40 -4.82 -8.34
N ASN A 58 2.22 -5.81 -8.08
CA ASN A 58 1.84 -7.21 -8.28
C ASN A 58 0.95 -7.74 -7.17
N SER A 59 1.15 -7.24 -5.95
CA SER A 59 0.39 -7.69 -4.80
C SER A 59 0.15 -6.52 -3.85
N PHE A 60 -1.05 -6.43 -3.32
CA PHE A 60 -1.41 -5.36 -2.39
C PHE A 60 -2.24 -5.95 -1.26
N GLU A 61 -1.84 -5.68 -0.02
CA GLU A 61 -2.51 -6.20 1.15
C GLU A 61 -2.58 -5.13 2.23
N ILE A 62 -3.69 -5.09 2.95
CA ILE A 62 -3.87 -4.19 4.09
C ILE A 62 -4.13 -5.04 5.32
N ILE A 63 -3.32 -4.85 6.34
CA ILE A 63 -3.48 -5.52 7.63
C ILE A 63 -3.98 -4.50 8.63
N ASN A 64 -5.19 -4.70 9.14
CA ASN A 64 -5.76 -3.84 10.17
C ASN A 64 -5.47 -4.47 11.53
N MET A 65 -4.59 -3.84 12.29
CA MET A 65 -4.22 -4.32 13.61
C MET A 65 -5.17 -3.75 14.65
N LYS A 66 -5.60 -4.61 15.55
CA LYS A 66 -6.42 -4.20 16.68
C LYS A 66 -5.57 -4.16 17.93
N GLU A 67 -5.84 -3.19 18.75
CA GLU A 67 -5.23 -3.16 20.09
C GLU A 67 -5.89 -4.21 20.97
#